data_2f470d1919d0f722ec56b6eaa1a44e8e
#
_entry.id   2f470d1919d0f722ec56b6eaa1a44e8e
#
_cell.length_a   1.000
_cell.length_b   1.000
_cell.length_c   1.000
_cell.angle_alpha   90.00
_cell.angle_beta   90.00
_cell.angle_gamma   90.00
#
_symmetry.space_group_name_H-M   'P 1'
#
loop_
_entity.id
_entity.type
_entity.pdbx_description
1 polymer ?
#
loop_
_entity_poly.entity_id
_entity_poly.type
_entity_poly.pdbx_seq_one_letter_code
_entity_poly.pdbx_strand_id
1 'polypeptide(L)'
;MSSIEVANLQKTFQTKRKAAGMRGSLRALIKPEYNTVEAVRGLSFQMEAGELLGFIGPNGAGKSTTIKILTGILHPTSGDAKVLGFVPWKERQKLAYHIGTVFGQRPQLWYHLPAIDTFMLFGKIYELDDRETKNRIAFLSEAFEIQDLLVTPVRKLSLG
;
A
#
# COMPACT_ATOMS: atom_id res chain seq x y z
N MET A 1 13.10 10.66 -17.66
CA MET A 1 13.69 10.27 -16.35
C MET A 1 12.80 9.19 -15.78
N SER A 2 13.38 8.06 -15.42
CA SER A 2 12.65 6.93 -14.88
C SER A 2 11.96 7.29 -13.55
N SER A 3 10.65 7.03 -13.47
CA SER A 3 9.86 7.25 -12.25
C SER A 3 9.98 6.08 -11.28
N ILE A 4 10.15 4.86 -11.81
CA ILE A 4 10.34 3.65 -11.03
C ILE A 4 11.45 2.82 -11.69
N GLU A 5 12.38 2.38 -10.87
CA GLU A 5 13.46 1.46 -11.25
C GLU A 5 13.45 0.29 -10.28
N VAL A 6 13.43 -0.92 -10.80
CA VAL A 6 13.44 -2.16 -9.99
C VAL A 6 14.47 -3.10 -10.59
N ALA A 7 15.39 -3.59 -9.77
CA ALA A 7 16.45 -4.50 -10.17
C ALA A 7 16.50 -5.73 -9.26
N ASN A 8 16.24 -6.89 -9.83
CA ASN A 8 16.32 -8.20 -9.18
C ASN A 8 15.63 -8.27 -7.81
N LEU A 9 14.46 -7.61 -7.68
CA LEU A 9 13.73 -7.48 -6.44
C LEU A 9 13.21 -8.84 -5.97
N GLN A 10 13.51 -9.20 -4.72
CA GLN A 10 13.07 -10.47 -4.13
C GLN A 10 12.39 -10.23 -2.78
N LYS A 11 11.37 -11.02 -2.48
CA LYS A 11 10.74 -11.08 -1.16
C LYS A 11 10.38 -12.49 -0.78
N THR A 12 10.97 -12.93 0.31
CA THR A 12 10.71 -14.21 0.94
C THR A 12 10.11 -13.99 2.32
N PHE A 13 9.02 -14.69 2.62
CA PHE A 13 8.40 -14.73 3.94
C PHE A 13 8.70 -16.07 4.60
N GLN A 14 9.06 -16.04 5.87
CA GLN A 14 9.20 -17.22 6.71
C GLN A 14 8.09 -17.24 7.76
N THR A 15 7.29 -18.27 7.77
CA THR A 15 6.23 -18.49 8.76
C THR A 15 6.53 -19.75 9.55
N LYS A 16 6.47 -19.65 10.88
CA LYS A 16 6.61 -20.85 11.73
C LYS A 16 5.48 -21.83 11.44
N ARG A 17 5.82 -23.09 11.16
CA ARG A 17 4.85 -24.15 11.02
C ARG A 17 4.24 -24.42 12.39
N LYS A 18 2.92 -24.31 12.49
CA LYS A 18 2.22 -24.69 13.73
C LYS A 18 2.27 -26.22 13.87
N ALA A 19 2.94 -26.70 14.88
CA ALA A 19 2.92 -28.13 15.21
C ALA A 19 1.58 -28.47 15.90
N ALA A 20 0.96 -29.56 15.48
CA ALA A 20 -0.29 -30.03 16.10
C ALA A 20 0.02 -30.76 17.42
N GLY A 21 -0.77 -30.43 18.48
CA GLY A 21 -0.71 -31.09 19.79
C GLY A 21 0.38 -30.54 20.74
N MET A 22 0.20 -30.85 22.06
CA MET A 22 1.11 -30.35 23.11
C MET A 22 2.55 -30.80 22.97
N ARG A 23 2.79 -32.07 22.57
CA ARG A 23 4.15 -32.61 22.32
C ARG A 23 4.81 -31.95 21.11
N GLY A 24 4.04 -31.63 20.03
CA GLY A 24 4.53 -30.90 18.88
C GLY A 24 4.90 -29.46 19.23
N SER A 25 4.13 -28.79 20.07
CA SER A 25 4.41 -27.44 20.52
C SER A 25 5.69 -27.34 21.35
N LEU A 26 5.98 -28.31 22.24
CA LEU A 26 7.23 -28.35 22.99
C LEU A 26 8.45 -28.58 22.08
N ARG A 27 8.32 -29.47 21.09
CA ARG A 27 9.39 -29.73 20.12
C ARG A 27 9.65 -28.50 19.22
N ALA A 28 8.60 -27.76 18.84
CA ALA A 28 8.71 -26.55 18.05
C ALA A 28 9.39 -25.36 18.78
N LEU A 29 9.44 -25.40 20.11
CA LEU A 29 10.22 -24.44 20.93
C LEU A 29 11.73 -24.68 20.82
N ILE A 30 12.15 -25.95 20.70
CA ILE A 30 13.58 -26.32 20.64
C ILE A 30 14.07 -26.35 19.19
N LYS A 31 13.20 -26.76 18.22
CA LYS A 31 13.55 -26.83 16.79
C LYS A 31 12.36 -26.36 15.94
N PRO A 32 12.21 -25.04 15.74
CA PRO A 32 11.12 -24.53 14.94
C PRO A 32 11.31 -24.86 13.45
N GLU A 33 10.28 -25.43 12.84
CA GLU A 33 10.19 -25.59 11.40
C GLU A 33 9.57 -24.34 10.78
N TYR A 34 10.17 -23.86 9.67
CA TYR A 34 9.69 -22.67 8.95
C TYR A 34 9.19 -23.07 7.56
N ASN A 35 8.02 -22.61 7.20
CA ASN A 35 7.57 -22.59 5.83
C ASN A 35 8.09 -21.33 5.16
N THR A 36 8.80 -21.47 4.06
CA THR A 36 9.35 -20.37 3.28
C THR A 36 8.46 -20.14 2.05
N VAL A 37 7.99 -18.92 1.85
CA VAL A 37 7.19 -18.51 0.70
C VAL A 37 7.91 -17.39 -0.04
N GLU A 38 8.36 -17.69 -1.25
CA GLU A 38 8.95 -16.70 -2.15
C GLU A 38 7.84 -15.92 -2.84
N ALA A 39 7.53 -14.75 -2.32
CA ALA A 39 6.44 -13.90 -2.81
C ALA A 39 6.83 -13.07 -4.04
N VAL A 40 8.09 -12.67 -4.14
CA VAL A 40 8.66 -11.97 -5.32
C VAL A 40 10.00 -12.63 -5.65
N ARG A 41 10.20 -12.98 -6.93
CA ARG A 41 11.29 -13.85 -7.38
C ARG A 41 12.16 -13.16 -8.43
N GLY A 42 12.95 -12.16 -8.04
CA GLY A 42 13.89 -11.51 -8.96
C GLY A 42 13.21 -10.62 -10.01
N LEU A 43 12.23 -9.82 -9.60
CA LEU A 43 11.52 -8.90 -10.49
C LEU A 43 12.42 -7.73 -10.89
N SER A 44 12.49 -7.43 -12.20
CA SER A 44 13.19 -6.27 -12.73
C SER A 44 12.33 -5.57 -13.79
N PHE A 45 12.17 -4.25 -13.68
CA PHE A 45 11.51 -3.41 -14.67
C PHE A 45 11.85 -1.94 -14.42
N GLN A 46 11.55 -1.11 -15.40
CA GLN A 46 11.61 0.35 -15.32
C GLN A 46 10.30 0.94 -15.82
N MET A 47 9.96 2.12 -15.31
CA MET A 47 8.78 2.87 -15.71
C MET A 47 9.13 4.35 -15.82
N GLU A 48 8.81 4.97 -16.95
CA GLU A 48 9.01 6.39 -17.16
C GLU A 48 7.85 7.23 -16.63
N ALA A 49 8.07 8.54 -16.54
CA ALA A 49 7.00 9.46 -16.12
C ALA A 49 5.86 9.47 -17.14
N GLY A 50 4.62 9.40 -16.68
CA GLY A 50 3.41 9.38 -17.51
C GLY A 50 3.00 8.00 -18.02
N GLU A 51 3.78 6.95 -17.75
CA GLU A 51 3.40 5.58 -18.11
C GLU A 51 2.38 4.98 -17.13
N LEU A 52 1.55 4.08 -17.64
CA LEU A 52 0.63 3.24 -16.89
C LEU A 52 1.10 1.79 -16.92
N LEU A 53 1.45 1.25 -15.76
CA LEU A 53 1.91 -0.13 -15.61
C LEU A 53 0.86 -1.00 -14.92
N GLY A 54 0.42 -2.07 -15.58
CA GLY A 54 -0.49 -3.07 -15.03
C GLY A 54 0.24 -4.31 -14.52
N PHE A 55 0.07 -4.68 -13.24
CA PHE A 55 0.51 -5.98 -12.72
C PHE A 55 -0.59 -7.02 -12.91
N ILE A 56 -0.40 -7.96 -13.84
CA ILE A 56 -1.35 -9.02 -14.16
C ILE A 56 -0.78 -10.37 -13.68
N GLY A 57 -1.63 -11.24 -13.18
CA GLY A 57 -1.24 -12.59 -12.73
C GLY A 57 -2.20 -13.17 -11.70
N PRO A 58 -2.08 -14.46 -11.37
CA PRO A 58 -2.94 -15.15 -10.42
C PRO A 58 -2.76 -14.63 -8.97
N ASN A 59 -3.67 -15.05 -8.09
CA ASN A 59 -3.51 -14.76 -6.65
C ASN A 59 -2.23 -15.44 -6.13
N GLY A 60 -1.46 -14.72 -5.31
CA GLY A 60 -0.16 -15.18 -4.84
C GLY A 60 1.04 -14.88 -5.76
N ALA A 61 0.84 -14.30 -6.95
CA ALA A 61 1.92 -13.93 -7.88
C ALA A 61 2.82 -12.78 -7.41
N GLY A 62 2.65 -12.29 -6.18
CA GLY A 62 3.51 -11.23 -5.63
C GLY A 62 3.09 -9.80 -5.96
N LYS A 63 2.03 -9.55 -6.73
CA LYS A 63 1.58 -8.23 -7.15
C LYS A 63 1.47 -7.22 -5.99
N SER A 64 0.65 -7.54 -5.00
CA SER A 64 0.44 -6.68 -3.83
C SER A 64 1.69 -6.58 -2.94
N THR A 65 2.54 -7.61 -2.93
CA THR A 65 3.82 -7.59 -2.22
C THR A 65 4.79 -6.61 -2.87
N THR A 66 4.88 -6.64 -4.20
CA THR A 66 5.68 -5.69 -4.98
C THR A 66 5.22 -4.25 -4.73
N ILE A 67 3.93 -3.96 -4.86
CA ILE A 67 3.38 -2.62 -4.58
C ILE A 67 3.73 -2.16 -3.15
N LYS A 68 3.59 -3.04 -2.15
CA LYS A 68 3.94 -2.71 -0.75
C LYS A 68 5.44 -2.44 -0.55
N ILE A 69 6.31 -3.05 -1.34
CA ILE A 69 7.75 -2.74 -1.31
C ILE A 69 8.00 -1.38 -1.96
N LEU A 70 7.42 -1.12 -3.13
CA LEU A 70 7.57 0.14 -3.85
C LEU A 70 7.00 1.35 -3.11
N THR A 71 6.02 1.14 -2.24
CA THR A 71 5.45 2.18 -1.36
C THR A 71 6.14 2.29 0.00
N GLY A 72 7.23 1.52 0.23
CA GLY A 72 7.98 1.53 1.48
C GLY A 72 7.28 0.86 2.68
N ILE A 73 6.17 0.15 2.47
CA ILE A 73 5.46 -0.59 3.53
C ILE A 73 6.19 -1.87 3.90
N LEU A 74 6.80 -2.54 2.91
CA LEU A 74 7.57 -3.76 3.11
C LEU A 74 9.03 -3.56 2.70
N HIS A 75 9.92 -4.19 3.46
CA HIS A 75 11.34 -4.29 3.11
C HIS A 75 11.58 -5.51 2.21
N PRO A 76 12.33 -5.42 1.11
CA PRO A 76 12.68 -6.58 0.29
C PRO A 76 13.63 -7.51 1.04
N THR A 77 13.76 -8.76 0.60
CA THR A 77 14.81 -9.70 1.08
C THR A 77 16.13 -9.42 0.39
N SER A 78 16.08 -9.09 -0.92
CA SER A 78 17.23 -8.69 -1.73
C SER A 78 16.76 -7.92 -2.97
N GLY A 79 17.73 -7.38 -3.72
CA GLY A 79 17.48 -6.53 -4.88
C GLY A 79 17.29 -5.07 -4.50
N ASP A 80 17.15 -4.23 -5.52
CA ASP A 80 17.08 -2.79 -5.40
C ASP A 80 15.83 -2.23 -6.05
N ALA A 81 15.32 -1.12 -5.51
CA ALA A 81 14.29 -0.33 -6.16
C ALA A 81 14.43 1.16 -5.83
N LYS A 82 14.08 2.00 -6.80
CA LYS A 82 13.91 3.44 -6.63
C LYS A 82 12.55 3.85 -7.14
N VAL A 83 11.89 4.75 -6.43
CA VAL A 83 10.63 5.37 -6.81
C VAL A 83 10.81 6.87 -6.66
N LEU A 84 10.67 7.62 -7.76
CA LEU A 84 10.94 9.06 -7.82
C LEU A 84 12.33 9.44 -7.25
N GLY A 85 13.33 8.58 -7.47
CA GLY A 85 14.69 8.75 -6.96
C GLY A 85 14.92 8.31 -5.51
N PHE A 86 13.86 8.03 -4.73
CA PHE A 86 13.96 7.56 -3.34
C PHE A 86 14.08 6.04 -3.28
N VAL A 87 14.84 5.52 -2.31
CA VAL A 87 14.81 4.10 -1.94
C VAL A 87 13.65 3.86 -0.97
N PRO A 88 12.56 3.16 -1.37
CA PRO A 88 11.28 3.18 -0.66
C PRO A 88 11.36 2.81 0.82
N TRP A 89 12.13 1.79 1.17
CA TRP A 89 12.24 1.31 2.56
C TRP A 89 13.24 2.09 3.41
N LYS A 90 14.11 2.90 2.80
CA LYS A 90 15.06 3.76 3.53
C LYS A 90 14.52 5.17 3.72
N GLU A 91 13.76 5.66 2.76
CA GLU A 91 13.31 7.05 2.69
C GLU A 91 11.77 7.14 2.66
N ARG A 92 11.12 6.21 3.37
CA ARG A 92 9.66 6.05 3.37
C ARG A 92 8.90 7.35 3.66
N GLN A 93 9.34 8.13 4.64
CA GLN A 93 8.67 9.37 5.00
C GLN A 93 8.72 10.39 3.86
N LYS A 94 9.89 10.58 3.25
CA LYS A 94 10.02 11.48 2.10
C LYS A 94 9.16 11.01 0.92
N LEU A 95 9.25 9.73 0.59
CA LEU A 95 8.47 9.14 -0.51
C LEU A 95 6.97 9.30 -0.30
N ALA A 96 6.48 9.17 0.93
CA ALA A 96 5.05 9.25 1.25
C ALA A 96 4.40 10.60 0.86
N TYR A 97 5.16 11.70 0.86
CA TYR A 97 4.67 13.00 0.40
C TYR A 97 4.55 13.12 -1.13
N HIS A 98 5.13 12.18 -1.88
CA HIS A 98 5.18 12.22 -3.35
C HIS A 98 4.31 11.16 -4.03
N ILE A 99 3.72 10.24 -3.26
CA ILE A 99 2.91 9.15 -3.80
C ILE A 99 1.53 9.09 -3.15
N GLY A 100 0.51 8.75 -3.93
CA GLY A 100 -0.80 8.33 -3.43
C GLY A 100 -0.96 6.82 -3.57
N THR A 101 -1.55 6.15 -2.57
CA THR A 101 -1.77 4.72 -2.60
C THR A 101 -3.20 4.36 -2.23
N VAL A 102 -3.82 3.50 -3.05
CA VAL A 102 -5.14 2.94 -2.78
C VAL A 102 -5.02 1.42 -2.69
N PHE A 103 -5.31 0.86 -1.52
CA PHE A 103 -5.18 -0.57 -1.27
C PHE A 103 -6.54 -1.27 -1.24
N GLY A 104 -6.80 -2.04 -2.29
CA GLY A 104 -7.81 -3.08 -2.33
C GLY A 104 -9.22 -2.65 -1.94
N GLN A 105 -10.01 -3.61 -1.48
CA GLN A 105 -11.42 -3.45 -1.14
C GLN A 105 -11.68 -2.94 0.29
N ARG A 106 -10.68 -2.46 0.99
CA ARG A 106 -10.87 -1.89 2.32
C ARG A 106 -11.20 -0.42 2.21
N PRO A 107 -12.31 0.05 2.79
CA PRO A 107 -12.62 1.47 2.83
C PRO A 107 -11.48 2.19 3.56
N GLN A 108 -10.89 3.18 2.91
CA GLN A 108 -9.88 4.04 3.53
C GLN A 108 -10.54 5.15 4.37
N LEU A 109 -11.81 5.38 4.13
CA LEU A 109 -12.63 6.32 4.88
C LEU A 109 -13.12 5.69 6.20
N TRP A 110 -13.29 6.50 7.20
CA TRP A 110 -13.81 6.05 8.49
C TRP A 110 -15.28 5.65 8.39
N TYR A 111 -15.55 4.37 8.58
CA TYR A 111 -16.83 3.72 8.31
C TYR A 111 -18.04 4.39 8.97
N HIS A 112 -17.89 4.91 10.19
CA HIS A 112 -18.99 5.52 10.94
C HIS A 112 -19.12 7.03 10.75
N LEU A 113 -18.15 7.68 10.13
CA LEU A 113 -18.12 9.13 9.94
C LEU A 113 -18.49 9.51 8.50
N PRO A 114 -18.97 10.75 8.28
CA PRO A 114 -19.06 11.33 6.95
C PRO A 114 -17.71 11.38 6.25
N ALA A 115 -17.72 11.26 4.91
CA ALA A 115 -16.48 11.29 4.13
C ALA A 115 -15.72 12.61 4.31
N ILE A 116 -16.41 13.74 4.47
CA ILE A 116 -15.82 15.06 4.69
C ILE A 116 -14.87 15.09 5.89
N ASP A 117 -15.21 14.41 6.99
CA ASP A 117 -14.38 14.38 8.20
C ASP A 117 -13.05 13.68 7.95
N THR A 118 -13.07 12.60 7.17
CA THR A 118 -11.84 11.89 6.77
C THR A 118 -10.99 12.74 5.85
N PHE A 119 -11.59 13.46 4.90
CA PHE A 119 -10.85 14.33 3.98
C PHE A 119 -10.22 15.52 4.70
N MET A 120 -10.93 16.12 5.65
CA MET A 120 -10.36 17.19 6.50
C MET A 120 -9.18 16.69 7.33
N LEU A 121 -9.28 15.47 7.89
CA LEU A 121 -8.16 14.86 8.59
C LEU A 121 -6.97 14.60 7.67
N PHE A 122 -7.19 14.10 6.44
CA PHE A 122 -6.10 13.92 5.47
C PHE A 122 -5.43 15.26 5.14
N GLY A 123 -6.19 16.33 4.99
CA GLY A 123 -5.61 17.66 4.84
C GLY A 123 -4.61 17.98 5.96
N LYS A 124 -4.97 17.69 7.23
CA LYS A 124 -4.07 17.89 8.38
C LYS A 124 -2.87 16.95 8.37
N ILE A 125 -3.05 15.67 8.01
CA ILE A 125 -1.97 14.68 7.94
C ILE A 125 -0.94 15.07 6.88
N TYR A 126 -1.40 15.62 5.74
CA TYR A 126 -0.52 16.08 4.64
C TYR A 126 -0.11 17.55 4.78
N GLU A 127 -0.34 18.16 5.95
CA GLU A 127 0.08 19.53 6.28
C GLU A 127 -0.47 20.61 5.32
N LEU A 128 -1.64 20.36 4.73
CA LEU A 128 -2.37 21.34 3.93
C LEU A 128 -3.07 22.34 4.87
N ASP A 129 -3.15 23.62 4.47
CA ASP A 129 -3.98 24.56 5.20
C ASP A 129 -5.48 24.29 4.99
N ASP A 130 -6.32 24.83 5.88
CA ASP A 130 -7.76 24.57 5.86
C ASP A 130 -8.45 25.10 4.60
N ARG A 131 -7.98 26.18 4.05
CA ARG A 131 -8.52 26.79 2.84
C ARG A 131 -8.17 25.93 1.63
N GLU A 132 -6.91 25.50 1.52
CA GLU A 132 -6.47 24.60 0.44
C GLU A 132 -7.23 23.28 0.51
N THR A 133 -7.34 22.68 1.70
CA THR A 133 -8.09 21.43 1.91
C THR A 133 -9.53 21.57 1.45
N LYS A 134 -10.24 22.63 1.87
CA LYS A 134 -11.64 22.87 1.47
C LYS A 134 -11.77 23.09 -0.04
N ASN A 135 -10.87 23.84 -0.65
CA ASN A 135 -10.90 24.09 -2.10
C ASN A 135 -10.68 22.79 -2.88
N ARG A 136 -9.74 21.92 -2.45
CA ARG A 136 -9.51 20.61 -3.09
C ARG A 136 -10.73 19.69 -2.94
N ILE A 137 -11.34 19.65 -1.77
CA ILE A 137 -12.56 18.86 -1.55
C ILE A 137 -13.68 19.36 -2.44
N ALA A 138 -13.92 20.67 -2.51
CA ALA A 138 -14.96 21.25 -3.37
C ALA A 138 -14.72 20.91 -4.84
N PHE A 139 -13.50 21.15 -5.34
CA PHE A 139 -13.14 20.84 -6.72
C PHE A 139 -13.32 19.35 -7.06
N LEU A 140 -12.80 18.44 -6.22
CA LEU A 140 -12.89 17.00 -6.49
C LEU A 140 -14.31 16.49 -6.34
N SER A 141 -15.09 16.97 -5.35
CA SER A 141 -16.46 16.55 -5.17
C SER A 141 -17.37 16.98 -6.33
N GLU A 142 -17.12 18.15 -6.92
CA GLU A 142 -17.79 18.60 -8.12
C GLU A 142 -17.40 17.74 -9.33
N ALA A 143 -16.10 17.51 -9.54
CA ALA A 143 -15.59 16.72 -10.66
C ALA A 143 -16.11 15.25 -10.66
N PHE A 144 -16.38 14.69 -9.48
CA PHE A 144 -16.91 13.32 -9.33
C PHE A 144 -18.40 13.27 -9.04
N GLU A 145 -19.09 14.42 -9.00
CA GLU A 145 -20.55 14.53 -8.73
C GLU A 145 -20.95 13.88 -7.38
N ILE A 146 -20.13 14.06 -6.34
CA ILE A 146 -20.32 13.43 -5.03
C ILE A 146 -20.60 14.41 -3.89
N GLN A 147 -20.98 15.68 -4.19
CA GLN A 147 -21.17 16.73 -3.17
C GLN A 147 -22.19 16.31 -2.10
N ASP A 148 -23.32 15.74 -2.50
CA ASP A 148 -24.39 15.31 -1.59
C ASP A 148 -23.99 14.10 -0.72
N LEU A 149 -22.97 13.37 -1.15
CA LEU A 149 -22.46 12.19 -0.44
C LEU A 149 -21.47 12.54 0.66
N LEU A 150 -20.85 13.73 0.60
CA LEU A 150 -19.80 14.14 1.54
C LEU A 150 -20.24 14.11 3.00
N VAL A 151 -21.48 14.46 3.27
CA VAL A 151 -22.07 14.52 4.63
C VAL A 151 -22.73 13.20 5.06
N THR A 152 -22.77 12.21 4.17
CA THR A 152 -23.36 10.90 4.45
C THR A 152 -22.32 10.01 5.13
N PRO A 153 -22.66 9.33 6.25
CA PRO A 153 -21.78 8.35 6.86
C PRO A 153 -21.37 7.26 5.86
N VAL A 154 -20.06 6.96 5.79
CA VAL A 154 -19.48 6.04 4.80
C VAL A 154 -20.16 4.66 4.78
N ARG A 155 -20.63 4.16 5.93
CA ARG A 155 -21.38 2.89 6.03
C ARG A 155 -22.68 2.83 5.22
N LYS A 156 -23.22 3.99 4.81
CA LYS A 156 -24.45 4.08 4.02
C LYS A 156 -24.18 4.19 2.52
N LEU A 157 -22.91 4.33 2.12
CA LEU A 157 -22.49 4.42 0.74
C LEU A 157 -22.19 3.01 0.20
N SER A 158 -22.48 2.80 -1.09
CA SER A 158 -22.08 1.59 -1.81
C SER A 158 -20.58 1.63 -2.16
N LEU A 159 -20.00 0.47 -2.48
CA LEU A 159 -18.61 0.33 -2.93
C LEU A 159 -18.43 0.67 -4.43
N GLY A 160 -19.42 1.21 -5.07
CA GLY A 160 -19.38 1.57 -6.48
C GLY A 160 -19.67 3.02 -6.72
#